data_91f7b573db4319fad528a669f778a583
#
_entry.id   91f7b573db4319fad528a669f778a583
#
_cell.length_a   1.000
_cell.length_b   1.000
_cell.length_c   1.000
_cell.angle_alpha   90.00
_cell.angle_beta   90.00
_cell.angle_gamma   90.00
#
_symmetry.space_group_name_H-M   'P 1'
#
loop_
_entity.id
_entity.type
_entity.pdbx_description
1 polymer ?
#
loop_
_entity_poly.entity_id
_entity_poly.type
_entity_poly.pdbx_seq_one_letter_code
_entity_poly.pdbx_strand_id
1 'polypeptide(L)'
;MKIIPAIDIIDGKCVRLKKGDYSQKKIYSNNPLEIAKSFEELGISHLHVVDLDGARLKAIQSQKILEKIALNTNLKIDFGGGINSLKDAEIAFESGASQITCGSMAVDDQMKFLRLIELYGCLLYTSPSPRD
;
A
#
# COMPACT_ATOMS: atom_id res chain seq x y z
N MET A 1 -3.16 -22.09 -5.45
CA MET A 1 -2.21 -20.97 -5.42
C MET A 1 -2.98 -19.68 -5.17
N LYS A 2 -2.50 -18.86 -4.25
CA LYS A 2 -3.14 -17.60 -3.93
C LYS A 2 -2.52 -16.48 -4.79
N ILE A 3 -3.37 -15.75 -5.51
CA ILE A 3 -2.93 -14.62 -6.32
C ILE A 3 -3.24 -13.34 -5.58
N ILE A 4 -2.21 -12.51 -5.37
CA ILE A 4 -2.38 -11.20 -4.75
C ILE A 4 -1.88 -10.15 -5.74
N PRO A 5 -2.80 -9.51 -6.46
CA PRO A 5 -2.41 -8.45 -7.39
C PRO A 5 -1.95 -7.21 -6.62
N ALA A 6 -1.15 -6.39 -7.28
CA ALA A 6 -0.68 -5.12 -6.74
C ALA A 6 -1.14 -3.97 -7.62
N ILE A 7 -1.57 -2.89 -6.99
CA ILE A 7 -1.87 -1.63 -7.67
C ILE A 7 -0.86 -0.60 -7.18
N ASP A 8 -0.09 -0.04 -8.09
CA ASP A 8 0.82 1.06 -7.80
C ASP A 8 0.11 2.37 -8.12
N ILE A 9 0.15 3.33 -7.21
CA ILE A 9 -0.59 4.59 -7.34
C ILE A 9 0.37 5.78 -7.36
N ILE A 10 0.24 6.60 -8.40
CA ILE A 10 0.89 7.90 -8.50
C ILE A 10 -0.18 8.91 -8.93
N ASP A 11 -0.27 10.02 -8.21
CA ASP A 11 -1.19 11.11 -8.50
C ASP A 11 -2.64 10.61 -8.65
N GLY A 12 -3.03 9.67 -7.79
CA GLY A 12 -4.38 9.11 -7.78
C GLY A 12 -4.67 8.13 -8.92
N LYS A 13 -3.68 7.73 -9.68
CA LYS A 13 -3.84 6.89 -10.87
C LYS A 13 -3.08 5.58 -10.73
N CYS A 14 -3.62 4.52 -11.33
CA CYS A 14 -2.93 3.24 -11.39
C CYS A 14 -1.84 3.29 -12.45
N VAL A 15 -0.61 3.00 -12.04
CA VAL A 15 0.55 3.11 -12.92
C VAL A 15 1.39 1.84 -12.90
N ARG A 16 2.26 1.73 -13.88
CA ARG A 16 3.29 0.72 -13.92
C ARG A 16 4.62 1.42 -14.18
N LEU A 17 5.60 1.14 -13.35
CA LEU A 17 6.94 1.71 -13.51
C LEU A 17 7.80 0.75 -14.31
N LYS A 18 8.63 1.29 -15.22
CA LYS A 18 9.63 0.50 -15.91
C LYS A 18 10.88 0.48 -15.04
N LYS A 19 11.21 -0.71 -14.49
CA LYS A 19 12.38 -0.90 -13.62
C LYS A 19 12.40 0.06 -12.41
N GLY A 20 11.23 0.39 -11.88
CA GLY A 20 11.13 1.29 -10.73
C GLY A 20 11.35 2.76 -11.02
N ASP A 21 11.51 3.14 -12.27
CA ASP A 21 11.81 4.52 -12.66
C ASP A 21 10.52 5.34 -12.79
N TYR A 22 10.34 6.32 -11.89
CA TYR A 22 9.16 7.17 -11.86
C TYR A 22 9.01 8.03 -13.14
N SER A 23 10.11 8.34 -13.81
CA SER A 23 10.07 9.10 -15.06
C SER A 23 9.54 8.27 -16.24
N GLN A 24 9.52 6.96 -16.10
CA GLN A 24 9.05 6.04 -17.14
C GLN A 24 7.76 5.35 -16.74
N LYS A 25 6.92 6.02 -15.97
CA LYS A 25 5.63 5.48 -15.57
C LYS A 25 4.68 5.39 -16.75
N LYS A 26 3.87 4.34 -16.75
CA LYS A 26 2.77 4.19 -17.68
C LYS A 26 1.47 4.15 -16.89
N ILE A 27 0.54 5.04 -17.21
CA ILE A 27 -0.78 5.07 -16.58
C ILE A 27 -1.68 4.10 -17.32
N TYR A 28 -2.24 3.12 -16.61
CA TYR A 28 -3.16 2.16 -17.23
C TYR A 28 -4.60 2.30 -16.75
N SER A 29 -4.83 3.10 -15.72
CA SER A 29 -6.19 3.44 -15.28
C SER A 29 -6.17 4.72 -14.46
N ASN A 30 -7.20 5.55 -14.63
CA ASN A 30 -7.40 6.75 -13.82
C ASN A 30 -8.28 6.45 -12.60
N ASN A 31 -8.75 5.23 -12.46
CA ASN A 31 -9.71 4.89 -11.41
C ASN A 31 -9.30 3.61 -10.67
N PRO A 32 -8.51 3.75 -9.58
CA PRO A 32 -8.09 2.59 -8.78
C PRO A 32 -9.25 1.77 -8.23
N LEU A 33 -10.37 2.39 -7.88
CA LEU A 33 -11.53 1.68 -7.36
C LEU A 33 -12.11 0.72 -8.40
N GLU A 34 -12.21 1.13 -9.66
CA GLU A 34 -12.69 0.25 -10.72
C GLU A 34 -11.78 -0.95 -10.91
N ILE A 35 -10.48 -0.75 -10.86
CA ILE A 35 -9.51 -1.84 -10.96
C ILE A 35 -9.68 -2.81 -9.79
N ALA A 36 -9.81 -2.28 -8.57
CA ALA A 36 -10.03 -3.11 -7.38
C ALA A 36 -11.32 -3.93 -7.50
N LYS A 37 -12.39 -3.30 -7.95
CA LYS A 37 -13.67 -4.00 -8.15
C LYS A 37 -13.56 -5.10 -9.21
N SER A 38 -12.81 -4.86 -10.27
CA SER A 38 -12.63 -5.90 -11.30
C SER A 38 -11.88 -7.10 -10.75
N PHE A 39 -10.90 -6.90 -9.87
CA PHE A 39 -10.23 -8.00 -9.20
C PHE A 39 -11.18 -8.77 -8.31
N GLU A 40 -12.01 -8.08 -7.56
CA GLU A 40 -13.00 -8.73 -6.70
C GLU A 40 -13.97 -9.58 -7.50
N GLU A 41 -14.43 -9.09 -8.64
CA GLU A 41 -15.30 -9.83 -9.55
C GLU A 41 -14.67 -11.11 -10.09
N LEU A 42 -13.33 -11.12 -10.20
CA LEU A 42 -12.59 -12.30 -10.64
C LEU A 42 -12.35 -13.32 -9.51
N GLY A 43 -12.86 -13.04 -8.31
CA GLY A 43 -12.67 -13.93 -7.18
C GLY A 43 -11.42 -13.66 -6.35
N ILE A 44 -10.72 -12.56 -6.62
CA ILE A 44 -9.55 -12.15 -5.82
C ILE A 44 -10.05 -11.66 -4.46
N SER A 45 -9.36 -12.07 -3.39
CA SER A 45 -9.72 -11.70 -2.01
C SER A 45 -8.73 -10.75 -1.35
N HIS A 46 -7.52 -10.64 -1.88
CA HIS A 46 -6.45 -9.84 -1.30
C HIS A 46 -5.87 -8.92 -2.36
N LEU A 47 -5.54 -7.69 -1.96
CA LEU A 47 -4.98 -6.67 -2.85
C LEU A 47 -3.81 -5.99 -2.16
N HIS A 48 -2.72 -5.81 -2.88
CA HIS A 48 -1.59 -5.02 -2.41
C HIS A 48 -1.67 -3.64 -3.05
N VAL A 49 -1.76 -2.59 -2.24
CA VAL A 49 -1.84 -1.21 -2.72
C VAL A 49 -0.55 -0.49 -2.34
N VAL A 50 0.15 0.03 -3.32
CA VAL A 50 1.40 0.74 -3.11
C VAL A 50 1.24 2.22 -3.44
N ASP A 51 1.37 3.05 -2.43
CA ASP A 51 1.34 4.51 -2.56
C ASP A 51 2.75 4.99 -2.93
N LEU A 52 3.02 5.06 -4.24
CA LEU A 52 4.34 5.43 -4.72
C LEU A 52 4.69 6.89 -4.40
N ASP A 53 3.70 7.78 -4.41
CA ASP A 53 3.92 9.17 -3.97
C ASP A 53 4.29 9.20 -2.49
N GLY A 54 3.62 8.40 -1.68
CA GLY A 54 3.91 8.28 -0.26
C GLY A 54 5.31 7.75 0.00
N ALA A 55 5.73 6.75 -0.77
CA ALA A 55 7.08 6.21 -0.64
C ALA A 55 8.14 7.26 -0.97
N ARG A 56 7.91 8.07 -2.00
CA ARG A 56 8.83 9.11 -2.41
C ARG A 56 8.85 10.28 -1.43
N LEU A 57 7.68 10.70 -0.95
CA LEU A 57 7.53 11.86 -0.07
C LEU A 57 7.64 11.51 1.41
N LYS A 58 7.73 10.23 1.74
CA LYS A 58 7.80 9.71 3.12
C LYS A 58 6.59 10.10 3.96
N ALA A 59 5.43 10.15 3.34
CA ALA A 59 4.16 10.42 4.01
C ALA A 59 3.03 9.89 3.13
N ILE A 60 1.99 9.30 3.75
CA ILE A 60 0.87 8.73 3.01
C ILE A 60 0.18 9.80 2.16
N GLN A 61 0.03 9.53 0.86
CA GLN A 61 -0.63 10.43 -0.08
C GLN A 61 -1.94 9.86 -0.61
N SER A 62 -2.14 8.55 -0.54
CA SER A 62 -3.28 7.86 -1.16
C SER A 62 -4.32 7.39 -0.15
N GLN A 63 -4.43 8.09 0.99
CA GLN A 63 -5.37 7.72 2.06
C GLN A 63 -6.81 7.63 1.57
N LYS A 64 -7.25 8.61 0.78
CA LYS A 64 -8.64 8.64 0.29
C LYS A 64 -8.94 7.50 -0.66
N ILE A 65 -7.96 7.11 -1.47
CA ILE A 65 -8.09 5.98 -2.38
C ILE A 65 -8.21 4.68 -1.58
N LEU A 66 -7.38 4.51 -0.56
CA LEU A 66 -7.45 3.37 0.34
C LEU A 66 -8.84 3.27 0.99
N GLU A 67 -9.34 4.37 1.53
CA GLU A 67 -10.68 4.41 2.13
C GLU A 67 -11.75 4.00 1.13
N LYS A 68 -11.67 4.52 -0.09
CA LYS A 68 -12.65 4.26 -1.13
C LYS A 68 -12.69 2.77 -1.50
N ILE A 69 -11.53 2.17 -1.65
CA ILE A 69 -11.44 0.74 -1.97
C ILE A 69 -11.97 -0.09 -0.79
N ALA A 70 -11.58 0.25 0.43
CA ALA A 70 -11.99 -0.48 1.62
C ALA A 70 -13.51 -0.42 1.83
N LEU A 71 -14.12 0.74 1.57
CA LEU A 71 -15.56 0.93 1.77
C LEU A 71 -16.41 0.28 0.66
N ASN A 72 -15.86 0.10 -0.52
CA ASN A 72 -16.62 -0.35 -1.68
C ASN A 72 -16.29 -1.76 -2.15
N THR A 73 -15.38 -2.44 -1.48
CA THR A 73 -15.02 -3.84 -1.78
C THR A 73 -14.86 -4.61 -0.47
N ASN A 74 -14.83 -5.94 -0.58
CA ASN A 74 -14.52 -6.81 0.54
C ASN A 74 -13.07 -7.32 0.49
N LEU A 75 -12.24 -6.68 -0.31
CA LEU A 75 -10.83 -7.05 -0.43
C LEU A 75 -10.09 -6.78 0.87
N LYS A 76 -9.20 -7.68 1.22
CA LYS A 76 -8.25 -7.46 2.30
C LYS A 76 -7.04 -6.75 1.71
N ILE A 77 -6.77 -5.54 2.20
CA ILE A 77 -5.79 -4.66 1.60
C ILE A 77 -4.51 -4.64 2.42
N ASP A 78 -3.40 -4.95 1.78
CA ASP A 78 -2.07 -4.70 2.30
C ASP A 78 -1.59 -3.38 1.71
N PHE A 79 -1.38 -2.39 2.57
CA PHE A 79 -1.02 -1.04 2.13
C PHE A 79 0.44 -0.75 2.42
N GLY A 80 1.15 -0.23 1.44
CA GLY A 80 2.56 0.18 1.56
C GLY A 80 2.83 1.53 0.92
N GLY A 81 3.93 2.13 1.30
CA GLY A 81 4.35 3.44 0.81
C GLY A 81 4.00 4.56 1.78
N GLY A 82 5.01 5.26 2.28
CA GLY A 82 4.82 6.42 3.14
C GLY A 82 4.60 6.13 4.60
N ILE A 83 4.74 4.89 5.04
CA ILE A 83 4.57 4.54 6.45
C ILE A 83 5.91 4.67 7.16
N ASN A 84 6.07 5.78 7.89
CA ASN A 84 7.31 6.13 8.59
C ASN A 84 7.13 6.37 10.08
N SER A 85 5.91 6.26 10.61
CA SER A 85 5.64 6.54 12.00
C SER A 85 4.45 5.73 12.48
N LEU A 86 4.25 5.71 13.81
CA LEU A 86 3.05 5.10 14.41
C LEU A 86 1.79 5.76 13.88
N LYS A 87 1.82 7.07 13.71
CA LYS A 87 0.68 7.81 13.20
C LYS A 87 0.33 7.40 11.79
N ASP A 88 1.32 7.21 10.92
CA ASP A 88 1.09 6.73 9.57
C ASP A 88 0.44 5.34 9.59
N ALA A 89 0.91 4.45 10.45
CA ALA A 89 0.33 3.12 10.59
C ALA A 89 -1.13 3.20 11.04
N GLU A 90 -1.43 4.05 12.03
CA GLU A 90 -2.79 4.27 12.48
C GLU A 90 -3.70 4.78 11.36
N ILE A 91 -3.22 5.74 10.58
CA ILE A 91 -3.96 6.28 9.44
C ILE A 91 -4.29 5.16 8.45
N ALA A 92 -3.32 4.31 8.13
CA ALA A 92 -3.52 3.22 7.18
C ALA A 92 -4.58 2.23 7.69
N PHE A 93 -4.48 1.80 8.96
CA PHE A 93 -5.46 0.87 9.52
C PHE A 93 -6.84 1.48 9.66
N GLU A 94 -6.93 2.73 10.10
CA GLU A 94 -8.21 3.43 10.22
C GLU A 94 -8.86 3.66 8.84
N SER A 95 -8.04 3.78 7.81
CA SER A 95 -8.55 3.95 6.44
C SER A 95 -8.98 2.64 5.81
N GLY A 96 -8.75 1.51 6.46
CA GLY A 96 -9.26 0.22 6.02
C GLY A 96 -8.22 -0.81 5.61
N ALA A 97 -6.93 -0.53 5.82
CA ALA A 97 -5.91 -1.55 5.54
C ALA A 97 -6.05 -2.72 6.52
N SER A 98 -5.94 -3.93 5.99
CA SER A 98 -5.90 -5.14 6.81
C SER A 98 -4.49 -5.45 7.30
N GLN A 99 -3.50 -4.94 6.58
CA GLN A 99 -2.09 -5.17 6.81
C GLN A 99 -1.29 -4.02 6.23
N ILE A 100 -0.12 -3.75 6.77
CA ILE A 100 0.77 -2.71 6.23
C ILE A 100 2.16 -3.27 5.97
N THR A 101 2.86 -2.66 5.03
CA THR A 101 4.25 -2.97 4.70
C THR A 101 5.13 -1.78 5.05
N CYS A 102 6.11 -1.99 5.90
CA CYS A 102 7.00 -0.95 6.44
C CYS A 102 8.45 -1.19 6.01
N GLY A 103 8.72 -1.04 4.71
CA GLY A 103 10.04 -1.37 4.17
C GLY A 103 11.18 -0.55 4.73
N SER A 104 11.15 0.76 4.50
CA SER A 104 12.29 1.62 4.89
C SER A 104 12.35 1.88 6.38
N MET A 105 11.21 1.94 7.07
CA MET A 105 11.21 2.20 8.50
C MET A 105 11.89 1.10 9.30
N ALA A 106 11.77 -0.15 8.87
CA ALA A 106 12.42 -1.28 9.56
C ALA A 106 13.93 -1.20 9.50
N VAL A 107 14.48 -0.53 8.48
CA VAL A 107 15.91 -0.38 8.31
C VAL A 107 16.42 0.86 9.03
N ASP A 108 15.70 1.99 8.90
CA ASP A 108 16.18 3.29 9.35
C ASP A 108 15.92 3.57 10.82
N ASP A 109 14.88 2.98 11.40
CA ASP A 109 14.52 3.26 12.80
C ASP A 109 13.95 2.01 13.47
N GLN A 110 14.85 1.25 14.11
CA GLN A 110 14.48 0.02 14.81
C GLN A 110 13.52 0.26 15.98
N MET A 111 13.64 1.39 16.66
CA MET A 111 12.77 1.69 17.79
C MET A 111 11.31 1.88 17.34
N LYS A 112 11.12 2.61 16.26
CA LYS A 112 9.78 2.77 15.67
C LYS A 112 9.24 1.45 15.20
N PHE A 113 10.06 0.64 14.57
CA PHE A 113 9.66 -0.67 14.07
C PHE A 113 9.23 -1.60 15.20
N LEU A 114 10.03 -1.67 16.27
CA LEU A 114 9.70 -2.48 17.44
C LEU A 114 8.38 -2.03 18.07
N ARG A 115 8.14 -0.74 18.11
CA ARG A 115 6.89 -0.19 18.64
C ARG A 115 5.69 -0.61 17.80
N LEU A 116 5.84 -0.61 16.48
CA LEU A 116 4.77 -1.05 15.58
C LEU A 116 4.48 -2.54 15.77
N ILE A 117 5.50 -3.37 15.90
CA ILE A 117 5.31 -4.80 16.17
C ILE A 117 4.55 -5.00 17.47
N GLU A 118 4.92 -4.24 18.51
CA GLU A 118 4.25 -4.32 19.80
C GLU A 118 2.77 -3.96 19.72
N LEU A 119 2.42 -2.95 18.91
CA LEU A 119 1.04 -2.47 18.81
C LEU A 119 0.18 -3.29 17.83
N TYR A 120 0.74 -3.73 16.73
CA TYR A 120 -0.05 -4.34 15.65
C TYR A 120 0.28 -5.80 15.38
N GLY A 121 1.39 -6.29 15.91
CA GLY A 121 1.73 -7.70 15.86
C GLY A 121 1.75 -8.28 14.45
N CYS A 122 0.93 -9.29 14.21
CA CYS A 122 0.93 -10.05 12.96
C CYS A 122 0.34 -9.30 11.76
N LEU A 123 -0.21 -8.09 11.96
CA LEU A 123 -0.73 -7.29 10.86
C LEU A 123 0.36 -6.51 10.13
N LEU A 124 1.61 -6.69 10.56
CA LEU A 124 2.75 -5.94 10.09
C LEU A 124 3.79 -6.88 9.48
N TYR A 125 4.33 -6.51 8.33
CA TYR A 125 5.53 -7.17 7.82
C TYR A 125 6.39 -6.16 7.06
N THR A 126 7.65 -6.54 6.80
CA THR A 126 8.60 -5.66 6.12
C THR A 126 8.99 -6.22 4.77
N SER A 127 9.33 -5.33 3.86
CA SER A 127 9.92 -5.72 2.59
C SER A 127 11.38 -6.13 2.83
N PRO A 128 11.83 -7.28 2.32
CA PRO A 128 13.20 -7.71 2.51
C PRO A 128 14.21 -6.91 1.70
N SER A 129 13.78 -6.15 0.72
CA SER A 129 14.66 -5.33 -0.11
C SER A 129 13.93 -4.09 -0.58
N PRO A 130 14.67 -3.03 -0.99
CA PRO A 130 14.04 -1.85 -1.56
C PRO A 130 13.24 -2.23 -2.80
N ARG A 131 12.10 -1.60 -2.98
CA ARG A 131 11.31 -1.82 -4.18
C ARG A 131 11.91 -1.01 -5.31
N ASP A 132 12.06 -1.64 -6.43
CA ASP A 132 12.54 -0.98 -7.64
C ASP A 132 11.42 -0.41 -8.46
#